data_90c2f07f673bca31c4d190153e98adbc
#
_entry.id   90c2f07f673bca31c4d190153e98adbc
#
_cell.length_a   1.000
_cell.length_b   1.000
_cell.length_c   1.000
_cell.angle_alpha   90.00
_cell.angle_beta   90.00
_cell.angle_gamma   90.00
#
_symmetry.space_group_name_H-M   'P 1'
#
loop_
_entity.id
_entity.type
_entity.pdbx_description
1 polymer ?
#
loop_
_entity_poly.entity_id
_entity_poly.type
_entity_poly.pdbx_seq_one_letter_code
_entity_poly.pdbx_strand_id
1 'polypeptide(L)'
;MSAYKSFAVVGGGRVGLPVAAGLAAKNVSVIILSRSSTKTPPSGVQLVQVDTSDTAAVTAVLKEHKVDVVISTVDVGGGEWDVVQKPVVDAAKTAAVKLYIPGEFGVPTDGHTVGMLGSKNKFAQYVKHIGVPYLRIHNGGFIEFVPFFKGPDGKIPAIGKGETPISLTSVPDIAGERGFLVHVLTTLPPSELENRTLRIEGERVTLNEIARKLKTTLNHVESVEGQEFLTYMLKIFEYGGGSSGWDEVNKREGSEGAASGNALWPGHHWKTIEEALNL
;
A
#
# COMPACT_ATOMS: atom_id res chain seq x y z
N MET A 1 -17.35 14.24 10.02
CA MET A 1 -16.79 14.83 8.79
C MET A 1 -15.29 14.96 8.96
N SER A 2 -14.51 14.60 7.95
CA SER A 2 -13.04 14.73 7.98
C SER A 2 -12.61 16.16 8.23
N ALA A 3 -11.59 16.33 9.09
CA ALA A 3 -10.96 17.64 9.34
C ALA A 3 -9.83 17.96 8.34
N TYR A 4 -9.41 17.00 7.51
CA TYR A 4 -8.31 17.15 6.57
C TYR A 4 -8.77 17.89 5.30
N LYS A 5 -8.01 18.91 4.89
CA LYS A 5 -8.34 19.78 3.76
C LYS A 5 -7.24 19.89 2.70
N SER A 6 -6.00 19.51 3.07
CA SER A 6 -4.85 19.65 2.19
C SER A 6 -4.00 18.37 2.22
N PHE A 7 -3.65 17.86 1.05
CA PHE A 7 -3.00 16.57 0.87
C PHE A 7 -1.77 16.71 -0.01
N ALA A 8 -0.68 16.04 0.37
CA ALA A 8 0.49 15.83 -0.47
C ALA A 8 0.64 14.34 -0.77
N VAL A 9 0.59 13.97 -2.04
CA VAL A 9 0.89 12.61 -2.50
C VAL A 9 2.33 12.57 -2.97
N VAL A 10 3.17 11.76 -2.33
CA VAL A 10 4.56 11.58 -2.72
C VAL A 10 4.66 10.38 -3.66
N GLY A 11 5.05 10.66 -4.91
CA GLY A 11 5.08 9.67 -5.97
C GLY A 11 3.83 9.71 -6.88
N GLY A 12 4.06 9.87 -8.17
CA GLY A 12 3.02 9.89 -9.21
C GLY A 12 2.96 8.57 -9.98
N GLY A 13 2.86 7.45 -9.28
CA GLY A 13 2.77 6.11 -9.84
C GLY A 13 1.35 5.56 -9.93
N ARG A 14 1.25 4.23 -10.05
CA ARG A 14 0.00 3.47 -10.21
C ARG A 14 -1.00 3.69 -9.05
N VAL A 15 -0.51 3.93 -7.85
CA VAL A 15 -1.32 4.22 -6.66
C VAL A 15 -1.50 5.74 -6.48
N GLY A 16 -0.41 6.51 -6.62
CA GLY A 16 -0.42 7.94 -6.29
C GLY A 16 -1.31 8.80 -7.19
N LEU A 17 -1.25 8.60 -8.51
CA LEU A 17 -2.09 9.39 -9.44
C LEU A 17 -3.59 9.19 -9.20
N PRO A 18 -4.11 7.94 -9.08
CA PRO A 18 -5.53 7.73 -8.79
C PRO A 18 -5.97 8.29 -7.44
N VAL A 19 -5.16 8.16 -6.38
CA VAL A 19 -5.45 8.76 -5.07
C VAL A 19 -5.55 10.28 -5.18
N ALA A 20 -4.59 10.91 -5.86
CA ALA A 20 -4.60 12.37 -6.04
C ALA A 20 -5.84 12.83 -6.82
N ALA A 21 -6.22 12.13 -7.89
CA ALA A 21 -7.43 12.40 -8.65
C ALA A 21 -8.71 12.29 -7.80
N GLY A 22 -8.81 11.20 -7.02
CA GLY A 22 -9.95 10.95 -6.16
C GLY A 22 -10.11 12.00 -5.05
N LEU A 23 -9.00 12.42 -4.44
CA LEU A 23 -9.01 13.50 -3.46
C LEU A 23 -9.41 14.83 -4.08
N ALA A 24 -8.86 15.20 -5.26
CA ALA A 24 -9.23 16.43 -5.97
C ALA A 24 -10.73 16.47 -6.31
N ALA A 25 -11.32 15.33 -6.69
CA ALA A 25 -12.76 15.20 -6.93
C ALA A 25 -13.63 15.44 -5.67
N LYS A 26 -13.03 15.47 -4.47
CA LYS A 26 -13.70 15.84 -3.21
C LYS A 26 -13.55 17.31 -2.84
N ASN A 27 -13.06 18.14 -3.76
CA ASN A 27 -12.85 19.59 -3.55
C ASN A 27 -11.91 19.90 -2.37
N VAL A 28 -10.89 19.09 -2.17
CA VAL A 28 -9.78 19.34 -1.23
C VAL A 28 -8.54 19.76 -1.99
N SER A 29 -7.61 20.46 -1.33
CA SER A 29 -6.34 20.84 -1.94
C SER A 29 -5.43 19.63 -2.09
N VAL A 30 -4.88 19.39 -3.28
CA VAL A 30 -4.01 18.24 -3.54
C VAL A 30 -2.78 18.64 -4.33
N ILE A 31 -1.61 18.28 -3.84
CA ILE A 31 -0.35 18.37 -4.57
C ILE A 31 0.27 16.99 -4.75
N ILE A 32 1.00 16.80 -5.85
CA ILE A 32 1.87 15.63 -6.03
C ILE A 32 3.31 16.10 -5.93
N LEU A 33 4.09 15.46 -5.04
CA LEU A 33 5.53 15.66 -4.95
C LEU A 33 6.25 14.63 -5.83
N SER A 34 7.06 15.09 -6.75
CA SER A 34 7.79 14.23 -7.68
C SER A 34 9.16 14.81 -8.02
N ARG A 35 10.16 13.95 -8.22
CA ARG A 35 11.48 14.33 -8.73
C ARG A 35 11.43 14.74 -10.22
N SER A 36 10.43 14.27 -10.95
CA SER A 36 10.25 14.54 -12.39
C SER A 36 9.04 15.42 -12.63
N SER A 37 9.18 16.38 -13.50
CA SER A 37 8.10 17.26 -13.99
C SER A 37 7.40 16.72 -15.25
N THR A 38 7.81 15.55 -15.75
CA THR A 38 7.32 15.03 -17.06
C THR A 38 5.94 14.40 -17.00
N LYS A 39 5.39 14.18 -15.79
CA LYS A 39 4.06 13.59 -15.62
C LYS A 39 2.98 14.68 -15.65
N THR A 40 1.92 14.43 -16.41
CA THR A 40 0.72 15.27 -16.38
C THR A 40 -0.09 14.91 -15.13
N PRO A 41 -0.30 15.84 -14.18
CA PRO A 41 -1.13 15.58 -13.02
C PRO A 41 -2.61 15.50 -13.41
N PRO A 42 -3.46 14.82 -12.63
CA PRO A 42 -4.90 14.84 -12.80
C PRO A 42 -5.48 16.28 -12.70
N SER A 43 -6.67 16.50 -13.25
CA SER A 43 -7.36 17.79 -13.13
C SER A 43 -7.55 18.18 -11.65
N GLY A 44 -7.28 19.44 -11.33
CA GLY A 44 -7.38 19.98 -9.97
C GLY A 44 -6.20 19.59 -9.04
N VAL A 45 -5.18 18.93 -9.56
CA VAL A 45 -3.98 18.55 -8.81
C VAL A 45 -2.77 19.34 -9.30
N GLN A 46 -2.02 19.93 -8.39
CA GLN A 46 -0.76 20.60 -8.72
C GLN A 46 0.42 19.62 -8.61
N LEU A 47 1.27 19.58 -9.65
CA LEU A 47 2.55 18.88 -9.58
C LEU A 47 3.63 19.82 -9.06
N VAL A 48 4.28 19.45 -7.98
CA VAL A 48 5.41 20.17 -7.40
C VAL A 48 6.67 19.32 -7.59
N GLN A 49 7.60 19.84 -8.39
CA GLN A 49 8.89 19.18 -8.57
C GLN A 49 9.79 19.46 -7.37
N VAL A 50 10.19 18.40 -6.66
CA VAL A 50 11.08 18.48 -5.50
C VAL A 50 11.90 17.22 -5.37
N ASP A 51 13.14 17.35 -4.94
CA ASP A 51 13.94 16.19 -4.53
C ASP A 51 13.41 15.66 -3.21
N THR A 52 12.78 14.49 -3.24
CA THR A 52 12.21 13.85 -2.05
C THR A 52 13.24 13.31 -1.06
N SER A 53 14.53 13.34 -1.40
CA SER A 53 15.63 13.05 -0.49
C SER A 53 16.12 14.28 0.29
N ASP A 54 15.72 15.49 -0.14
CA ASP A 54 15.99 16.74 0.58
C ASP A 54 14.86 17.07 1.57
N THR A 55 15.07 16.72 2.83
CA THR A 55 14.12 16.98 3.92
C THR A 55 13.77 18.47 4.04
N ALA A 56 14.72 19.39 3.81
CA ALA A 56 14.48 20.84 3.95
C ALA A 56 13.59 21.35 2.82
N ALA A 57 13.87 20.94 1.58
CA ALA A 57 13.04 21.28 0.43
C ALA A 57 11.62 20.72 0.55
N VAL A 58 11.46 19.45 0.94
CA VAL A 58 10.13 18.86 1.19
C VAL A 58 9.41 19.59 2.30
N THR A 59 10.10 19.93 3.41
CA THR A 59 9.50 20.70 4.52
C THR A 59 8.97 22.05 4.06
N ALA A 60 9.74 22.79 3.23
CA ALA A 60 9.34 24.08 2.71
C ALA A 60 8.03 23.97 1.89
N VAL A 61 7.96 22.99 1.00
CA VAL A 61 6.75 22.73 0.19
C VAL A 61 5.54 22.36 1.07
N LEU A 62 5.71 21.45 2.03
CA LEU A 62 4.61 21.05 2.93
C LEU A 62 4.05 22.23 3.73
N LYS A 63 4.92 23.15 4.20
CA LYS A 63 4.52 24.36 4.92
C LYS A 63 3.84 25.39 4.00
N GLU A 64 4.39 25.65 2.82
CA GLU A 64 3.83 26.57 1.82
C GLU A 64 2.39 26.19 1.46
N HIS A 65 2.17 24.89 1.21
CA HIS A 65 0.85 24.36 0.84
C HIS A 65 -0.04 24.01 2.04
N LYS A 66 0.42 24.27 3.30
CA LYS A 66 -0.31 23.98 4.54
C LYS A 66 -0.88 22.55 4.56
N VAL A 67 -0.03 21.58 4.24
CA VAL A 67 -0.42 20.18 4.07
C VAL A 67 -0.86 19.57 5.39
N ASP A 68 -2.09 19.03 5.45
CA ASP A 68 -2.61 18.28 6.58
C ASP A 68 -2.15 16.80 6.55
N VAL A 69 -2.16 16.18 5.37
CA VAL A 69 -1.90 14.74 5.21
C VAL A 69 -0.85 14.51 4.14
N VAL A 70 0.16 13.71 4.47
CA VAL A 70 1.15 13.22 3.50
C VAL A 70 0.88 11.74 3.23
N ILE A 71 0.74 11.38 1.95
CA ILE A 71 0.54 10.00 1.49
C ILE A 71 1.76 9.59 0.66
N SER A 72 2.59 8.69 1.18
CA SER A 72 3.72 8.15 0.41
C SER A 72 3.25 6.96 -0.42
N THR A 73 3.50 7.04 -1.72
CA THR A 73 3.23 5.95 -2.69
C THR A 73 4.51 5.59 -3.45
N VAL A 74 5.67 5.90 -2.84
CA VAL A 74 6.97 5.61 -3.46
C VAL A 74 7.24 4.13 -3.38
N ASP A 75 7.53 3.53 -4.53
CA ASP A 75 8.06 2.17 -4.63
C ASP A 75 9.60 2.25 -4.70
N VAL A 76 10.26 1.41 -3.92
CA VAL A 76 11.73 1.35 -3.86
C VAL A 76 12.32 0.13 -4.57
N GLY A 77 11.47 -0.65 -5.27
CA GLY A 77 11.93 -1.77 -6.10
C GLY A 77 12.73 -2.84 -5.35
N GLY A 78 12.39 -3.09 -4.08
CA GLY A 78 13.13 -4.04 -3.22
C GLY A 78 14.30 -3.44 -2.44
N GLY A 79 14.57 -2.12 -2.58
CA GLY A 79 15.60 -1.41 -1.82
C GLY A 79 15.24 -1.13 -0.35
N GLU A 80 16.05 -0.31 0.29
CA GLU A 80 15.87 0.07 1.70
C GLU A 80 14.77 1.12 1.87
N TRP A 81 13.61 0.72 2.33
CA TRP A 81 12.42 1.56 2.51
C TRP A 81 12.66 2.71 3.48
N ASP A 82 13.38 2.47 4.55
CA ASP A 82 13.72 3.50 5.53
C ASP A 82 14.60 4.61 4.93
N VAL A 83 15.52 4.27 4.04
CA VAL A 83 16.38 5.27 3.38
C VAL A 83 15.57 6.21 2.49
N VAL A 84 14.66 5.66 1.68
CA VAL A 84 13.91 6.46 0.70
C VAL A 84 12.78 7.26 1.34
N GLN A 85 12.09 6.71 2.33
CA GLN A 85 10.93 7.35 2.94
C GLN A 85 11.26 8.21 4.16
N LYS A 86 12.41 7.99 4.80
CA LYS A 86 12.82 8.72 5.99
C LYS A 86 12.89 10.24 5.78
N PRO A 87 13.52 10.78 4.72
CA PRO A 87 13.52 12.23 4.49
C PRO A 87 12.12 12.84 4.42
N VAL A 88 11.18 12.13 3.82
CA VAL A 88 9.79 12.60 3.66
C VAL A 88 9.05 12.63 4.99
N VAL A 89 9.19 11.60 5.83
CA VAL A 89 8.51 11.59 7.14
C VAL A 89 9.14 12.58 8.12
N ASP A 90 10.47 12.81 8.05
CA ASP A 90 11.15 13.84 8.82
C ASP A 90 10.67 15.24 8.44
N ALA A 91 10.46 15.48 7.13
CA ALA A 91 9.85 16.71 6.63
C ALA A 91 8.41 16.86 7.11
N ALA A 92 7.62 15.80 7.07
CA ALA A 92 6.25 15.77 7.58
C ALA A 92 6.19 16.12 9.07
N LYS A 93 7.11 15.57 9.89
CA LYS A 93 7.27 15.94 11.32
C LYS A 93 7.59 17.42 11.49
N THR A 94 8.58 17.91 10.74
CA THR A 94 9.04 19.32 10.83
C THR A 94 7.99 20.32 10.34
N ALA A 95 7.15 19.91 9.39
CA ALA A 95 6.02 20.69 8.91
C ALA A 95 4.77 20.57 9.80
N ALA A 96 4.81 19.74 10.84
CA ALA A 96 3.69 19.45 11.74
C ALA A 96 2.44 18.97 11.01
N VAL A 97 2.59 18.06 10.02
CA VAL A 97 1.45 17.46 9.36
C VAL A 97 0.62 16.63 10.34
N LYS A 98 -0.69 16.58 10.12
CA LYS A 98 -1.64 15.93 11.03
C LYS A 98 -1.68 14.41 10.85
N LEU A 99 -1.32 13.90 9.66
CA LEU A 99 -1.32 12.46 9.38
C LEU A 99 -0.28 12.12 8.31
N TYR A 100 0.47 11.05 8.53
CA TYR A 100 1.39 10.45 7.56
C TYR A 100 0.94 9.04 7.19
N ILE A 101 0.85 8.75 5.90
CA ILE A 101 0.52 7.41 5.38
C ILE A 101 1.76 6.87 4.69
N PRO A 102 2.47 5.89 5.28
CA PRO A 102 3.65 5.29 4.66
C PRO A 102 3.29 4.44 3.44
N GLY A 103 4.25 4.25 2.54
CA GLY A 103 4.10 3.40 1.35
C GLY A 103 4.11 1.90 1.69
N GLU A 104 3.29 1.48 2.64
CA GLU A 104 3.25 0.09 3.14
C GLU A 104 2.12 -0.75 2.54
N PHE A 105 1.55 -0.31 1.43
CA PHE A 105 0.50 -1.06 0.74
C PHE A 105 0.97 -2.48 0.41
N GLY A 106 0.43 -3.48 1.11
CA GLY A 106 0.87 -4.86 1.01
C GLY A 106 0.44 -5.73 2.19
N VAL A 107 1.21 -6.80 2.45
CA VAL A 107 1.02 -7.68 3.61
C VAL A 107 1.53 -7.01 4.90
N PRO A 108 1.10 -7.46 6.10
CA PRO A 108 1.62 -6.97 7.37
C PRO A 108 3.14 -7.08 7.47
N THR A 109 3.77 -6.07 8.08
CA THR A 109 5.23 -6.01 8.17
C THR A 109 5.76 -6.13 9.59
N ASP A 110 4.91 -5.97 10.61
CA ASP A 110 5.30 -6.09 12.02
C ASP A 110 5.87 -7.48 12.31
N GLY A 111 7.00 -7.53 13.02
CA GLY A 111 7.70 -8.78 13.35
C GLY A 111 8.70 -9.26 12.29
N HIS A 112 8.64 -8.78 11.07
CA HIS A 112 9.66 -9.09 10.06
C HIS A 112 10.97 -8.37 10.35
N THR A 113 12.10 -9.08 10.19
CA THR A 113 13.45 -8.55 10.49
C THR A 113 14.39 -8.55 9.29
N VAL A 114 14.03 -9.23 8.22
CA VAL A 114 14.87 -9.37 7.01
C VAL A 114 14.12 -9.02 5.72
N GLY A 115 14.86 -8.74 4.68
CA GLY A 115 14.32 -8.44 3.35
C GLY A 115 13.48 -7.16 3.32
N MET A 116 12.64 -7.05 2.29
CA MET A 116 11.79 -5.87 2.09
C MET A 116 10.80 -5.65 3.25
N LEU A 117 10.18 -6.71 3.77
CA LEU A 117 9.23 -6.57 4.88
C LEU A 117 9.93 -6.15 6.17
N GLY A 118 11.18 -6.62 6.41
CA GLY A 118 11.99 -6.16 7.54
C GLY A 118 12.35 -4.67 7.42
N SER A 119 12.70 -4.19 6.23
CA SER A 119 12.97 -2.76 5.99
C SER A 119 11.70 -1.91 6.21
N LYS A 120 10.55 -2.37 5.73
CA LYS A 120 9.25 -1.71 5.99
C LYS A 120 8.93 -1.67 7.48
N ASN A 121 9.12 -2.78 8.21
CA ASN A 121 8.92 -2.83 9.65
C ASN A 121 9.83 -1.84 10.39
N LYS A 122 11.12 -1.82 10.04
CA LYS A 122 12.09 -0.86 10.62
C LYS A 122 11.62 0.59 10.39
N PHE A 123 11.14 0.91 9.21
CA PHE A 123 10.59 2.23 8.91
C PHE A 123 9.31 2.53 9.72
N ALA A 124 8.39 1.57 9.84
CA ALA A 124 7.19 1.74 10.66
C ALA A 124 7.52 2.00 12.14
N GLN A 125 8.53 1.31 12.69
CA GLN A 125 9.01 1.59 14.06
C GLN A 125 9.62 2.99 14.17
N TYR A 126 10.35 3.45 13.15
CA TYR A 126 10.88 4.80 13.10
C TYR A 126 9.76 5.85 13.11
N VAL A 127 8.72 5.70 12.29
CA VAL A 127 7.56 6.62 12.25
C VAL A 127 6.89 6.72 13.63
N LYS A 128 6.68 5.57 14.30
CA LYS A 128 6.15 5.52 15.67
C LYS A 128 7.06 6.26 16.65
N HIS A 129 8.38 6.03 16.57
CA HIS A 129 9.37 6.63 17.47
C HIS A 129 9.41 8.15 17.36
N ILE A 130 9.38 8.72 16.17
CA ILE A 130 9.42 10.19 15.99
C ILE A 130 8.08 10.86 16.33
N GLY A 131 7.00 10.09 16.56
CA GLY A 131 5.72 10.59 17.03
C GLY A 131 4.95 11.44 16.02
N VAL A 132 5.05 11.13 14.72
CA VAL A 132 4.13 11.65 13.70
C VAL A 132 2.87 10.79 13.73
N PRO A 133 1.65 11.38 13.82
CA PRO A 133 0.44 10.60 13.66
C PRO A 133 0.44 9.86 12.31
N TYR A 134 0.13 8.57 12.31
CA TYR A 134 0.26 7.74 11.11
C TYR A 134 -0.99 6.88 10.87
N LEU A 135 -1.17 6.50 9.59
CA LEU A 135 -2.14 5.49 9.19
C LEU A 135 -1.45 4.48 8.27
N ARG A 136 -1.40 3.22 8.66
CA ARG A 136 -0.87 2.12 7.84
C ARG A 136 -2.03 1.37 7.17
N ILE A 137 -1.82 0.95 5.93
CA ILE A 137 -2.81 0.16 5.18
C ILE A 137 -2.18 -1.16 4.76
N HIS A 138 -2.71 -2.26 5.27
CA HIS A 138 -2.38 -3.61 4.83
C HIS A 138 -3.52 -4.14 3.96
N ASN A 139 -3.25 -4.28 2.67
CA ASN A 139 -4.26 -4.67 1.66
C ASN A 139 -3.97 -6.02 1.00
N GLY A 140 -3.00 -6.77 1.51
CA GLY A 140 -2.50 -7.96 0.82
C GLY A 140 -1.78 -7.62 -0.49
N GLY A 141 -1.82 -8.50 -1.46
CA GLY A 141 -1.31 -8.24 -2.81
C GLY A 141 -2.28 -7.40 -3.65
N PHE A 142 -1.76 -6.73 -4.68
CA PHE A 142 -2.63 -6.09 -5.67
C PHE A 142 -3.06 -7.10 -6.74
N ILE A 143 -4.36 -7.16 -7.03
CA ILE A 143 -4.92 -8.07 -8.03
C ILE A 143 -4.27 -7.88 -9.40
N GLU A 144 -3.95 -6.65 -9.78
CA GLU A 144 -3.34 -6.32 -11.07
C GLU A 144 -1.93 -6.90 -11.26
N PHE A 145 -1.30 -7.39 -10.20
CA PHE A 145 -0.02 -8.11 -10.30
C PHE A 145 -0.17 -9.62 -10.46
N VAL A 146 -1.36 -10.16 -10.23
CA VAL A 146 -1.63 -11.61 -10.34
C VAL A 146 -1.24 -12.21 -11.71
N PRO A 147 -1.48 -11.55 -12.88
CA PRO A 147 -1.03 -12.07 -14.16
C PRO A 147 0.49 -12.23 -14.28
N PHE A 148 1.26 -11.41 -13.54
CA PHE A 148 2.73 -11.48 -13.53
C PHE A 148 3.28 -12.61 -12.67
N PHE A 149 2.42 -13.35 -11.95
CA PHE A 149 2.84 -14.57 -11.24
C PHE A 149 3.13 -15.73 -12.20
N LYS A 150 2.66 -15.67 -13.46
CA LYS A 150 2.97 -16.71 -14.46
C LYS A 150 4.45 -16.71 -14.81
N GLY A 151 5.06 -17.87 -14.66
CA GLY A 151 6.42 -18.11 -15.17
C GLY A 151 6.49 -18.18 -16.69
N PRO A 152 7.69 -18.36 -17.25
CA PRO A 152 7.90 -18.47 -18.69
C PRO A 152 7.13 -19.65 -19.33
N ASP A 153 6.84 -20.70 -18.56
CA ASP A 153 6.06 -21.87 -18.95
C ASP A 153 4.54 -21.61 -18.91
N GLY A 154 4.11 -20.39 -18.57
CA GLY A 154 2.71 -19.99 -18.42
C GLY A 154 2.02 -20.52 -17.16
N LYS A 155 2.74 -21.25 -16.30
CA LYS A 155 2.23 -21.76 -15.02
C LYS A 155 2.58 -20.81 -13.87
N ILE A 156 1.87 -20.95 -12.76
CA ILE A 156 2.17 -20.18 -11.55
C ILE A 156 3.13 -20.98 -10.67
N PRO A 157 4.33 -20.45 -10.36
CA PRO A 157 5.22 -21.09 -9.40
C PRO A 157 4.59 -21.11 -8.02
N ALA A 158 4.71 -22.23 -7.33
CA ALA A 158 4.23 -22.39 -5.97
C ALA A 158 5.28 -23.09 -5.11
N ILE A 159 5.54 -22.56 -3.93
CA ILE A 159 6.32 -23.23 -2.89
C ILE A 159 5.30 -23.87 -1.95
N GLY A 160 5.52 -25.15 -1.60
CA GLY A 160 4.57 -25.91 -0.82
C GLY A 160 3.33 -26.35 -1.62
N LYS A 161 2.15 -26.34 -0.99
CA LYS A 161 0.90 -26.87 -1.58
C LYS A 161 0.10 -25.85 -2.39
N GLY A 162 0.32 -24.57 -2.15
CA GLY A 162 -0.48 -23.49 -2.74
C GLY A 162 -1.93 -23.47 -2.26
N GLU A 163 -2.20 -24.01 -1.07
CA GLU A 163 -3.53 -24.09 -0.44
C GLU A 163 -3.73 -23.01 0.65
N THR A 164 -2.67 -22.31 1.02
CA THR A 164 -2.72 -21.26 2.05
C THR A 164 -3.39 -20.01 1.49
N PRO A 165 -4.43 -19.48 2.18
CA PRO A 165 -5.13 -18.29 1.71
C PRO A 165 -4.25 -17.04 1.78
N ILE A 166 -4.35 -16.19 0.76
CA ILE A 166 -3.74 -14.87 0.66
C ILE A 166 -4.81 -13.81 0.43
N SER A 167 -4.55 -12.61 0.89
CA SER A 167 -5.41 -11.44 0.67
C SER A 167 -4.99 -10.72 -0.60
N LEU A 168 -5.96 -10.39 -1.44
CA LEU A 168 -5.76 -9.58 -2.63
C LEU A 168 -6.76 -8.43 -2.66
N THR A 169 -6.34 -7.27 -3.16
CA THR A 169 -7.23 -6.11 -3.31
C THR A 169 -6.89 -5.37 -4.60
N SER A 170 -7.89 -4.89 -5.32
CA SER A 170 -7.64 -4.17 -6.57
C SER A 170 -7.08 -2.75 -6.32
N VAL A 171 -6.25 -2.26 -7.23
CA VAL A 171 -5.76 -0.87 -7.17
C VAL A 171 -6.92 0.13 -7.18
N PRO A 172 -7.98 0.00 -7.99
CA PRO A 172 -9.15 0.88 -7.92
C PRO A 172 -9.85 0.88 -6.56
N ASP A 173 -9.94 -0.25 -5.86
CA ASP A 173 -10.56 -0.31 -4.53
C ASP A 173 -9.73 0.41 -3.46
N ILE A 174 -8.39 0.38 -3.58
CA ILE A 174 -7.51 1.11 -2.65
C ILE A 174 -7.42 2.59 -3.01
N ALA A 175 -7.11 2.88 -4.27
CA ALA A 175 -6.54 4.13 -4.75
C ALA A 175 -7.37 4.82 -5.83
N GLY A 176 -8.46 4.21 -6.30
CA GLY A 176 -9.32 4.79 -7.33
C GLY A 176 -9.95 6.11 -6.90
N GLU A 177 -10.56 6.81 -7.83
CA GLU A 177 -11.30 8.06 -7.58
C GLU A 177 -12.37 7.89 -6.50
N ARG A 178 -12.90 6.69 -6.35
CA ARG A 178 -13.79 6.26 -5.27
C ARG A 178 -13.12 5.19 -4.40
N GLY A 179 -11.79 5.20 -4.26
CA GLY A 179 -11.05 4.20 -3.52
C GLY A 179 -11.14 4.36 -2.00
N PHE A 180 -10.78 3.30 -1.29
CA PHE A 180 -10.83 3.23 0.18
C PHE A 180 -10.08 4.39 0.85
N LEU A 181 -8.86 4.71 0.38
CA LEU A 181 -8.08 5.82 0.93
C LEU A 181 -8.84 7.15 0.83
N VAL A 182 -9.40 7.45 -0.34
CA VAL A 182 -10.18 8.68 -0.55
C VAL A 182 -11.39 8.68 0.37
N HIS A 183 -12.09 7.54 0.47
CA HIS A 183 -13.27 7.40 1.35
C HIS A 183 -12.90 7.70 2.80
N VAL A 184 -11.98 6.96 3.42
CA VAL A 184 -11.67 7.12 4.85
C VAL A 184 -11.09 8.50 5.18
N LEU A 185 -10.22 9.04 4.31
CA LEU A 185 -9.59 10.35 4.52
C LEU A 185 -10.56 11.53 4.39
N THR A 186 -11.66 11.37 3.66
CA THR A 186 -12.62 12.47 3.44
C THR A 186 -13.92 12.32 4.24
N THR A 187 -14.18 11.15 4.85
CA THR A 187 -15.43 10.91 5.59
C THR A 187 -15.23 10.67 7.07
N LEU A 188 -14.12 10.01 7.48
CA LEU A 188 -13.90 9.67 8.88
C LEU A 188 -13.22 10.81 9.66
N PRO A 189 -13.46 10.90 10.97
CA PRO A 189 -12.76 11.84 11.83
C PRO A 189 -11.30 11.39 12.06
N PRO A 190 -10.35 12.31 12.34
CA PRO A 190 -8.96 11.99 12.63
C PRO A 190 -8.77 10.92 13.72
N SER A 191 -9.60 10.93 14.75
CA SER A 191 -9.54 9.96 15.86
C SER A 191 -9.75 8.50 15.44
N GLU A 192 -10.36 8.26 14.28
CA GLU A 192 -10.53 6.92 13.73
C GLU A 192 -9.38 6.50 12.79
N LEU A 193 -8.47 7.43 12.46
CA LEU A 193 -7.39 7.22 11.51
C LEU A 193 -6.00 7.30 12.15
N GLU A 194 -5.82 8.22 13.10
CA GLU A 194 -4.50 8.48 13.70
C GLU A 194 -3.99 7.30 14.53
N ASN A 195 -2.71 6.94 14.28
CA ASN A 195 -2.00 5.84 14.94
C ASN A 195 -2.68 4.47 14.77
N ARG A 196 -3.32 4.27 13.61
CA ARG A 196 -4.03 3.04 13.27
C ARG A 196 -3.33 2.26 12.16
N THR A 197 -3.62 0.98 12.15
CA THR A 197 -3.33 0.08 11.03
C THR A 197 -4.66 -0.51 10.57
N LEU A 198 -5.03 -0.25 9.33
CA LEU A 198 -6.25 -0.80 8.73
C LEU A 198 -5.89 -1.99 7.85
N ARG A 199 -6.63 -3.08 8.00
CA ARG A 199 -6.46 -4.32 7.25
C ARG A 199 -7.65 -4.49 6.32
N ILE A 200 -7.41 -4.42 5.02
CA ILE A 200 -8.47 -4.56 4.01
C ILE A 200 -8.19 -5.74 3.09
N GLU A 201 -9.25 -6.28 2.53
CA GLU A 201 -9.19 -7.45 1.66
C GLU A 201 -10.33 -7.36 0.64
N GLY A 202 -9.99 -7.37 -0.64
CA GLY A 202 -10.97 -7.48 -1.70
C GLY A 202 -11.42 -8.93 -1.89
N GLU A 203 -10.47 -9.81 -2.07
CA GLU A 203 -10.72 -11.24 -2.23
C GLU A 203 -9.68 -12.07 -1.46
N ARG A 204 -10.14 -13.15 -0.83
CA ARG A 204 -9.30 -14.13 -0.16
C ARG A 204 -9.24 -15.39 -0.99
N VAL A 205 -8.04 -15.74 -1.45
CA VAL A 205 -7.84 -16.85 -2.41
C VAL A 205 -6.53 -17.59 -2.13
N THR A 206 -6.44 -18.80 -2.64
CA THR A 206 -5.23 -19.63 -2.65
C THR A 206 -4.52 -19.53 -4.02
N LEU A 207 -3.24 -19.94 -4.11
CA LEU A 207 -2.56 -20.02 -5.42
C LEU A 207 -3.25 -21.01 -6.35
N ASN A 208 -3.83 -22.10 -5.82
CA ASN A 208 -4.63 -23.05 -6.61
C ASN A 208 -5.87 -22.38 -7.23
N GLU A 209 -6.55 -21.52 -6.48
CA GLU A 209 -7.72 -20.77 -6.98
C GLU A 209 -7.31 -19.73 -8.01
N ILE A 210 -6.21 -19.02 -7.79
CA ILE A 210 -5.66 -18.09 -8.77
C ILE A 210 -5.33 -18.81 -10.09
N ALA A 211 -4.68 -19.97 -10.00
CA ALA A 211 -4.36 -20.76 -11.19
C ALA A 211 -5.61 -21.15 -11.98
N ARG A 212 -6.67 -21.61 -11.28
CA ARG A 212 -7.96 -21.91 -11.93
C ARG A 212 -8.60 -20.69 -12.61
N LYS A 213 -8.64 -19.54 -11.91
CA LYS A 213 -9.18 -18.27 -12.44
C LYS A 213 -8.41 -17.81 -13.69
N LEU A 214 -7.09 -17.96 -13.70
CA LEU A 214 -6.23 -17.63 -14.85
C LEU A 214 -6.15 -18.74 -15.92
N LYS A 215 -6.93 -19.81 -15.79
CA LYS A 215 -6.95 -20.97 -16.71
C LYS A 215 -5.57 -21.58 -16.93
N THR A 216 -4.83 -21.78 -15.82
CA THR A 216 -3.50 -22.39 -15.81
C THR A 216 -3.36 -23.39 -14.65
N THR A 217 -2.16 -23.88 -14.39
CA THR A 217 -1.84 -24.81 -13.30
C THR A 217 -0.68 -24.29 -12.47
N LEU A 218 -0.47 -24.87 -11.30
CA LEU A 218 0.73 -24.60 -10.49
C LEU A 218 1.94 -25.36 -11.06
N ASN A 219 3.12 -24.76 -10.89
CA ASN A 219 4.42 -25.39 -11.03
C ASN A 219 5.09 -25.39 -9.65
N HIS A 220 5.15 -26.57 -9.01
CA HIS A 220 5.74 -26.69 -7.68
C HIS A 220 7.26 -26.62 -7.76
N VAL A 221 7.85 -25.66 -7.05
CA VAL A 221 9.28 -25.34 -7.07
C VAL A 221 9.79 -25.07 -5.66
N GLU A 222 11.08 -25.22 -5.43
CA GLU A 222 11.73 -24.79 -4.18
C GLU A 222 12.13 -23.31 -4.21
N SER A 223 12.41 -22.79 -5.41
CA SER A 223 12.75 -21.39 -5.67
C SER A 223 12.45 -21.06 -7.13
N VAL A 224 12.32 -19.76 -7.43
CA VAL A 224 12.19 -19.25 -8.80
C VAL A 224 13.53 -18.63 -9.19
N GLU A 225 14.20 -19.26 -10.16
CA GLU A 225 15.54 -18.86 -10.60
C GLU A 225 15.56 -17.40 -11.09
N GLY A 226 16.52 -16.61 -10.63
CA GLY A 226 16.64 -15.19 -10.97
C GLY A 226 15.53 -14.28 -10.44
N GLN A 227 14.64 -14.79 -9.55
CA GLN A 227 13.53 -14.04 -8.99
C GLN A 227 13.49 -14.24 -7.45
N GLU A 228 14.51 -13.77 -6.77
CA GLU A 228 14.67 -13.92 -5.31
C GLU A 228 13.51 -13.30 -4.54
N PHE A 229 13.01 -12.16 -5.01
CA PHE A 229 11.85 -11.50 -4.41
C PHE A 229 10.58 -12.36 -4.51
N LEU A 230 10.28 -12.92 -5.69
CA LEU A 230 9.14 -13.80 -5.86
C LEU A 230 9.27 -15.05 -5.00
N THR A 231 10.46 -15.67 -4.99
CA THR A 231 10.77 -16.82 -4.11
C THR A 231 10.49 -16.49 -2.64
N TYR A 232 10.93 -15.31 -2.17
CA TYR A 232 10.70 -14.83 -0.82
C TYR A 232 9.19 -14.68 -0.54
N MET A 233 8.44 -14.05 -1.44
CA MET A 233 6.99 -13.87 -1.26
C MET A 233 6.23 -15.19 -1.28
N LEU A 234 6.58 -16.13 -2.16
CA LEU A 234 5.94 -17.46 -2.19
C LEU A 234 6.16 -18.25 -0.90
N LYS A 235 7.35 -18.14 -0.29
CA LYS A 235 7.61 -18.72 1.05
C LYS A 235 6.71 -18.10 2.12
N ILE A 236 6.56 -16.78 2.10
CA ILE A 236 5.67 -16.06 3.01
C ILE A 236 4.22 -16.50 2.83
N PHE A 237 3.75 -16.62 1.60
CA PHE A 237 2.40 -17.06 1.29
C PHE A 237 2.12 -18.46 1.84
N GLU A 238 3.07 -19.39 1.71
CA GLU A 238 2.87 -20.78 2.14
C GLU A 238 2.61 -20.91 3.65
N TYR A 239 3.25 -20.10 4.49
CA TYR A 239 3.01 -20.16 5.94
C TYR A 239 1.91 -19.23 6.48
N GLY A 240 1.22 -18.50 5.61
CA GLY A 240 0.08 -17.65 5.97
C GLY A 240 0.35 -16.14 5.92
N GLY A 241 1.61 -15.72 5.75
CA GLY A 241 2.00 -14.31 5.73
C GLY A 241 1.45 -13.50 4.53
N GLY A 242 0.74 -14.14 3.62
CA GLY A 242 0.00 -13.47 2.54
C GLY A 242 -1.34 -12.87 2.98
N SER A 243 -1.84 -13.19 4.17
CA SER A 243 -3.05 -12.60 4.74
C SER A 243 -2.83 -11.16 5.21
N SER A 244 -3.75 -10.24 4.93
CA SER A 244 -3.71 -8.87 5.48
C SER A 244 -3.90 -8.83 7.00
N GLY A 245 -4.37 -9.93 7.59
CA GLY A 245 -4.54 -10.12 9.04
C GLY A 245 -3.42 -10.88 9.73
N TRP A 246 -2.38 -11.28 9.03
CA TRP A 246 -1.31 -12.12 9.59
C TRP A 246 -0.55 -11.44 10.73
N ASP A 247 -0.28 -12.20 11.78
CA ASP A 247 0.58 -11.83 12.89
C ASP A 247 1.89 -12.66 12.79
N GLU A 248 2.94 -12.02 12.31
CA GLU A 248 4.24 -12.65 12.09
C GLU A 248 4.92 -13.08 13.39
N VAL A 249 4.68 -12.37 14.48
CA VAL A 249 5.27 -12.69 15.80
C VAL A 249 4.69 -13.98 16.34
N ASN A 250 3.37 -14.14 16.25
CA ASN A 250 2.65 -15.29 16.76
C ASN A 250 2.42 -16.40 15.71
N LYS A 251 2.84 -16.19 14.46
CA LYS A 251 2.69 -17.13 13.33
C LYS A 251 1.25 -17.63 13.13
N ARG A 252 0.29 -16.71 13.18
CA ARG A 252 -1.14 -17.01 13.01
C ARG A 252 -1.90 -15.80 12.52
N GLU A 253 -3.15 -16.01 12.14
CA GLU A 253 -4.09 -14.90 11.91
C GLU A 253 -4.26 -14.09 13.21
N GLY A 254 -4.11 -12.78 13.14
CA GLY A 254 -4.27 -11.87 14.26
C GLY A 254 -5.73 -11.78 14.73
N SER A 255 -5.93 -11.27 15.94
CA SER A 255 -7.27 -11.17 16.55
C SER A 255 -8.24 -10.27 15.78
N GLU A 256 -7.73 -9.24 15.08
CA GLU A 256 -8.56 -8.39 14.24
C GLU A 256 -8.92 -9.06 12.91
N GLY A 257 -8.07 -10.00 12.44
CA GLY A 257 -8.25 -10.72 11.20
C GLY A 257 -8.04 -9.88 9.93
N ALA A 258 -8.01 -10.55 8.78
CA ALA A 258 -8.05 -9.89 7.49
C ALA A 258 -9.42 -9.19 7.29
N ALA A 259 -9.45 -8.20 6.40
CA ALA A 259 -10.67 -7.44 6.08
C ALA A 259 -11.33 -6.68 7.25
N SER A 260 -10.72 -6.60 8.45
CA SER A 260 -11.32 -5.88 9.59
C SER A 260 -11.58 -4.39 9.28
N GLY A 261 -10.79 -3.78 8.41
CA GLY A 261 -10.98 -2.40 7.94
C GLY A 261 -12.08 -2.23 6.89
N ASN A 262 -12.58 -3.31 6.28
CA ASN A 262 -13.64 -3.22 5.26
C ASN A 262 -14.94 -2.62 5.83
N ALA A 263 -15.21 -2.84 7.12
CA ALA A 263 -16.37 -2.28 7.82
C ALA A 263 -16.38 -0.74 7.84
N LEU A 264 -15.24 -0.07 7.64
CA LEU A 264 -15.16 1.39 7.53
C LEU A 264 -15.73 1.93 6.22
N TRP A 265 -16.08 1.06 5.30
CA TRP A 265 -16.73 1.42 4.04
C TRP A 265 -17.97 0.56 3.79
N PRO A 266 -19.04 0.77 4.55
CA PRO A 266 -20.22 -0.06 4.46
C PRO A 266 -20.87 0.02 3.09
N GLY A 267 -21.28 -1.13 2.55
CA GLY A 267 -21.95 -1.24 1.25
C GLY A 267 -21.01 -1.15 0.03
N HIS A 268 -19.69 -1.02 0.24
CA HIS A 268 -18.75 -1.11 -0.88
C HIS A 268 -18.65 -2.55 -1.39
N HIS A 269 -18.72 -2.71 -2.71
CA HIS A 269 -18.43 -3.96 -3.38
C HIS A 269 -16.94 -4.04 -3.71
N TRP A 270 -16.23 -4.91 -3.02
CA TRP A 270 -14.82 -5.19 -3.27
C TRP A 270 -14.67 -6.09 -4.49
N LYS A 271 -13.83 -5.69 -5.43
CA LYS A 271 -13.65 -6.44 -6.69
C LYS A 271 -12.97 -7.78 -6.46
N THR A 272 -13.48 -8.79 -7.15
CA THR A 272 -12.80 -10.09 -7.31
C THR A 272 -11.69 -10.00 -8.36
N ILE A 273 -10.87 -11.05 -8.45
CA ILE A 273 -9.84 -11.20 -9.50
C ILE A 273 -10.48 -11.12 -10.88
N GLU A 274 -11.59 -11.82 -11.09
CA GLU A 274 -12.29 -11.84 -12.37
C GLU A 274 -12.80 -10.46 -12.77
N GLU A 275 -13.38 -9.70 -11.84
CA GLU A 275 -13.89 -8.36 -12.10
C GLU A 275 -12.76 -7.36 -12.35
N ALA A 276 -11.67 -7.42 -11.55
CA ALA A 276 -10.56 -6.50 -11.69
C ALA A 276 -9.72 -6.74 -12.95
N LEU A 277 -9.64 -7.99 -13.43
CA LEU A 277 -8.86 -8.38 -14.61
C LEU A 277 -9.72 -8.59 -15.87
N ASN A 278 -11.05 -8.47 -15.79
CA ASN A 278 -12.00 -8.68 -16.88
C ASN A 278 -11.84 -10.10 -17.50
N LEU A 279 -11.81 -11.16 -16.69
CA LEU A 279 -11.61 -12.56 -17.09
C LEU A 279 -12.89 -13.23 -17.55
#